data_569f2f8b1bc50f6d1f38954026a18c74
#
_entry.id   569f2f8b1bc50f6d1f38954026a18c74
#
_cell.length_a   1.000
_cell.length_b   1.000
_cell.length_c   1.000
_cell.angle_alpha   90.00
_cell.angle_beta   90.00
_cell.angle_gamma   90.00
#
_symmetry.space_group_name_H-M   'P 1'
#
loop_
_entity.id
_entity.type
_entity.pdbx_description
1 polymer ?
#
loop_
_entity_poly.entity_id
_entity_poly.type
_entity_poly.pdbx_seq_one_letter_code
_entity_poly.pdbx_strand_id
1 'polypeptide(L)'
;MDLPEGVFGVKMNPDLVYQVAVTQAANRRRITAHTKDRGEVSGGGKKPWRQKGTGRSRHGSNRSPIWRHGGVVFGPRNDKVYGGKINKKMRRKALAMVLSAKAADGMMVLVDKIEFDAPKTKIMAQMLEAIKKVNENFKNGKILVALPGFEKNAILSGRNISGAETIEAAKLNTLDLLNAKCLLLPASAVKVVEEIVGGGEDNAPAAKTAKRAKSAVARKIAKVAKK
;
A
#
# COMPACT_ATOMS: atom_id res chain seq x y z
N MET A 1 -0.48 10.07 -29.48
CA MET A 1 -1.35 8.96 -29.06
C MET A 1 -2.50 9.55 -28.29
N ASP A 2 -3.72 9.27 -28.71
CA ASP A 2 -4.92 9.72 -28.02
C ASP A 2 -5.12 8.91 -26.74
N LEU A 3 -5.43 9.59 -25.65
CA LEU A 3 -5.67 8.95 -24.36
C LEU A 3 -7.15 8.56 -24.22
N PRO A 4 -7.47 7.37 -23.69
CA PRO A 4 -8.88 6.95 -23.52
C PRO A 4 -9.59 7.86 -22.51
N GLU A 5 -10.66 8.52 -22.94
CA GLU A 5 -11.46 9.46 -22.12
C GLU A 5 -12.01 8.83 -20.85
N GLY A 6 -12.36 7.52 -20.90
CA GLY A 6 -12.87 6.79 -19.74
C GLY A 6 -11.91 6.70 -18.57
N VAL A 7 -10.59 6.90 -18.81
CA VAL A 7 -9.53 6.87 -17.79
C VAL A 7 -9.00 8.27 -17.50
N PHE A 8 -8.79 9.08 -18.54
CA PHE A 8 -8.09 10.37 -18.44
C PHE A 8 -9.01 11.61 -18.55
N GLY A 9 -10.34 11.40 -18.74
CA GLY A 9 -11.35 12.47 -18.80
C GLY A 9 -12.29 12.54 -17.59
N VAL A 10 -11.96 11.87 -16.47
CA VAL A 10 -12.85 11.76 -15.32
C VAL A 10 -12.81 13.01 -14.44
N LYS A 11 -14.00 13.59 -14.12
CA LYS A 11 -14.14 14.75 -13.25
C LYS A 11 -13.62 14.45 -11.83
N MET A 12 -12.80 15.34 -11.27
CA MET A 12 -12.22 15.23 -9.94
C MET A 12 -13.30 15.29 -8.83
N ASN A 13 -13.19 14.39 -7.86
CA ASN A 13 -13.88 14.46 -6.57
C ASN A 13 -12.84 14.28 -5.46
N PRO A 14 -12.44 15.37 -4.79
CA PRO A 14 -11.36 15.35 -3.79
C PRO A 14 -11.70 14.47 -2.58
N ASP A 15 -12.96 14.40 -2.15
CA ASP A 15 -13.37 13.62 -0.98
C ASP A 15 -13.17 12.11 -1.23
N LEU A 16 -13.54 11.63 -2.42
CA LEU A 16 -13.32 10.25 -2.80
C LEU A 16 -11.83 9.90 -2.85
N VAL A 17 -11.02 10.77 -3.47
CA VAL A 17 -9.57 10.59 -3.56
C VAL A 17 -8.95 10.60 -2.17
N TYR A 18 -9.34 11.53 -1.31
CA TYR A 18 -8.87 11.63 0.07
C TYR A 18 -9.20 10.35 0.86
N GLN A 19 -10.46 9.90 0.83
CA GLN A 19 -10.89 8.69 1.52
C GLN A 19 -10.06 7.46 1.10
N VAL A 20 -9.85 7.29 -0.21
CA VAL A 20 -9.07 6.17 -0.75
C VAL A 20 -7.61 6.29 -0.33
N ALA A 21 -6.99 7.47 -0.43
CA ALA A 21 -5.59 7.70 -0.09
C ALA A 21 -5.31 7.43 1.39
N VAL A 22 -6.15 7.97 2.30
CA VAL A 22 -6.03 7.74 3.75
C VAL A 22 -6.18 6.27 4.11
N THR A 23 -7.16 5.59 3.49
CA THR A 23 -7.36 4.16 3.76
C THR A 23 -6.20 3.32 3.23
N GLN A 24 -5.63 3.65 2.06
CA GLN A 24 -4.44 2.98 1.54
C GLN A 24 -3.21 3.21 2.44
N ALA A 25 -3.03 4.43 2.95
CA ALA A 25 -1.95 4.75 3.89
C ALA A 25 -2.11 3.96 5.21
N ALA A 26 -3.33 3.89 5.75
CA ALA A 26 -3.64 3.11 6.93
C ALA A 26 -3.38 1.60 6.73
N ASN A 27 -3.71 1.06 5.55
CA ASN A 27 -3.48 -0.35 5.20
C ASN A 27 -1.99 -0.71 5.05
N ARG A 28 -1.12 0.26 4.72
CA ARG A 28 0.35 0.07 4.67
C ARG A 28 1.01 0.09 6.05
N ARG A 29 0.30 0.58 7.07
CA ARG A 29 0.86 0.73 8.41
C ARG A 29 1.15 -0.63 9.03
N ARG A 30 2.41 -0.85 9.43
CA ARG A 30 2.81 -2.02 10.21
C ARG A 30 2.49 -1.79 11.67
N ILE A 31 1.82 -2.75 12.30
CA ILE A 31 1.43 -2.70 13.71
C ILE A 31 2.42 -3.56 14.48
N THR A 32 3.54 -2.95 14.92
CA THR A 32 4.59 -3.64 15.67
C THR A 32 4.69 -3.16 17.11
N ALA A 33 4.22 -1.94 17.39
CA ALA A 33 4.28 -1.37 18.71
C ALA A 33 3.29 -2.04 19.66
N HIS A 34 3.77 -2.51 20.81
CA HIS A 34 2.98 -3.13 21.86
C HIS A 34 3.48 -2.71 23.23
N THR A 35 2.58 -2.42 24.15
CA THR A 35 2.88 -2.15 25.54
C THR A 35 2.10 -3.11 26.42
N LYS A 36 2.73 -3.59 27.49
CA LYS A 36 2.08 -4.50 28.44
C LYS A 36 1.08 -3.77 29.29
N ASP A 37 -0.15 -4.26 29.34
CA ASP A 37 -1.14 -3.81 30.29
C ASP A 37 -0.91 -4.41 31.69
N ARG A 38 -1.74 -4.03 32.66
CA ARG A 38 -1.60 -4.53 34.03
C ARG A 38 -1.76 -6.05 34.16
N GLY A 39 -2.41 -6.69 33.21
CA GLY A 39 -2.56 -8.16 33.18
C GLY A 39 -1.32 -8.86 32.65
N GLU A 40 -0.62 -8.22 31.70
CA GLU A 40 0.54 -8.77 31.00
C GLU A 40 1.88 -8.51 31.74
N VAL A 41 1.92 -7.52 32.62
CA VAL A 41 3.12 -7.22 33.42
C VAL A 41 3.38 -8.35 34.41
N SER A 42 4.63 -8.79 34.52
CA SER A 42 5.06 -9.79 35.48
C SER A 42 4.94 -9.29 36.93
N GLY A 43 4.67 -10.17 37.89
CA GLY A 43 4.54 -9.85 39.31
C GLY A 43 3.07 -9.73 39.73
N GLY A 44 2.78 -9.04 40.84
CA GLY A 44 1.44 -8.94 41.43
C GLY A 44 1.03 -10.22 42.15
N GLY A 45 -0.28 -10.50 42.27
CA GLY A 45 -0.80 -11.67 42.98
C GLY A 45 -0.92 -11.45 44.48
N LYS A 46 0.11 -11.00 45.16
CA LYS A 46 0.06 -10.64 46.60
C LYS A 46 -0.36 -9.18 46.76
N LYS A 47 -1.35 -8.93 47.63
CA LYS A 47 -1.74 -7.56 48.01
C LYS A 47 -0.59 -6.86 48.73
N PRO A 48 -0.20 -5.62 48.37
CA PRO A 48 0.95 -4.92 48.97
C PRO A 48 0.86 -4.74 50.46
N TRP A 49 -0.33 -4.46 51.00
CA TRP A 49 -0.67 -4.35 52.44
C TRP A 49 -2.13 -4.60 52.69
N ARG A 50 -2.47 -4.78 53.99
CA ARG A 50 -3.86 -5.02 54.42
C ARG A 50 -4.77 -3.83 54.10
N GLN A 51 -6.08 -4.09 53.95
CA GLN A 51 -7.08 -3.14 53.47
C GLN A 51 -7.27 -1.92 54.37
N LYS A 52 -7.12 -2.08 55.70
CA LYS A 52 -7.30 -1.06 56.71
C LYS A 52 -6.19 -1.12 57.78
N GLY A 53 -6.00 -0.04 58.54
CA GLY A 53 -5.06 -0.01 59.67
C GLY A 53 -3.58 0.20 59.28
N THR A 54 -3.28 0.77 58.07
CA THR A 54 -1.91 1.08 57.63
C THR A 54 -1.69 2.57 57.40
N GLY A 55 -2.72 3.41 57.49
CA GLY A 55 -2.63 4.85 57.17
C GLY A 55 -2.29 5.16 55.71
N ARG A 56 -2.15 4.15 54.85
CA ARG A 56 -1.77 4.29 53.41
C ARG A 56 -3.01 4.13 52.53
N SER A 57 -2.91 4.68 51.27
CA SER A 57 -3.93 4.47 50.25
C SER A 57 -4.15 2.99 49.97
N ARG A 58 -5.38 2.62 49.67
CA ARG A 58 -5.75 1.22 49.40
C ARG A 58 -5.26 0.79 48.02
N HIS A 59 -4.45 -0.27 47.94
CA HIS A 59 -3.97 -0.85 46.71
C HIS A 59 -4.22 -2.36 46.67
N GLY A 60 -4.71 -2.84 45.52
CA GLY A 60 -4.94 -4.27 45.30
C GLY A 60 -3.73 -4.97 44.68
N SER A 61 -2.95 -4.27 43.87
CA SER A 61 -1.80 -4.83 43.15
C SER A 61 -0.77 -3.75 42.85
N ASN A 62 0.49 -4.14 42.81
CA ASN A 62 1.62 -3.29 42.41
C ASN A 62 1.77 -3.19 40.87
N ARG A 63 0.98 -3.98 40.11
CA ARG A 63 0.90 -3.86 38.63
C ARG A 63 0.01 -2.71 38.17
N SER A 64 -0.66 -2.00 39.10
CA SER A 64 -1.52 -0.87 38.75
C SER A 64 -0.72 0.22 38.00
N PRO A 65 -1.33 0.94 37.03
CA PRO A 65 -0.67 1.99 36.26
C PRO A 65 -0.08 3.14 37.12
N ILE A 66 -0.62 3.33 38.31
CA ILE A 66 -0.13 4.34 39.28
C ILE A 66 1.20 3.95 39.96
N TRP A 67 1.60 2.69 39.82
CA TRP A 67 2.86 2.20 40.38
C TRP A 67 3.98 2.27 39.35
N ARG A 68 5.17 2.56 39.81
CA ARG A 68 6.39 2.43 38.97
C ARG A 68 6.50 0.99 38.48
N HIS A 69 6.74 0.83 37.18
CA HIS A 69 6.72 -0.46 36.47
C HIS A 69 5.35 -1.17 36.41
N GLY A 70 4.28 -0.49 36.73
CA GLY A 70 2.92 -0.98 36.47
C GLY A 70 2.58 -0.96 34.97
N GLY A 71 1.45 -1.61 34.61
CA GLY A 71 1.00 -1.70 33.22
C GLY A 71 0.48 -0.38 32.67
N VAL A 72 0.59 -0.21 31.37
CA VAL A 72 0.08 0.97 30.64
C VAL A 72 -1.41 0.76 30.32
N VAL A 73 -2.25 1.81 30.48
CA VAL A 73 -3.70 1.68 30.23
C VAL A 73 -4.03 1.89 28.76
N PHE A 74 -3.56 2.97 28.15
CA PHE A 74 -3.87 3.36 26.77
C PHE A 74 -2.63 3.36 25.85
N GLY A 75 -1.73 2.42 26.08
CA GLY A 75 -0.56 2.27 25.24
C GLY A 75 -0.85 1.67 23.85
N PRO A 76 0.12 1.68 22.97
CA PRO A 76 -0.01 1.02 21.67
C PRO A 76 -0.16 -0.49 21.85
N ARG A 77 -1.06 -1.08 21.05
CA ARG A 77 -1.36 -2.52 21.05
C ARG A 77 -1.14 -3.08 19.65
N ASN A 78 -0.55 -4.27 19.55
CA ASN A 78 -0.31 -4.96 18.29
C ASN A 78 -1.54 -5.65 17.70
N ASP A 79 -2.62 -5.78 18.48
CA ASP A 79 -3.93 -6.31 18.08
C ASP A 79 -4.83 -5.24 17.42
N LYS A 80 -4.46 -3.94 17.51
CA LYS A 80 -5.26 -2.85 16.96
C LYS A 80 -5.22 -2.83 15.43
N VAL A 81 -6.36 -2.99 14.78
CA VAL A 81 -6.50 -2.90 13.34
C VAL A 81 -6.69 -1.45 12.91
N TYR A 82 -5.75 -0.91 12.10
CA TYR A 82 -5.84 0.44 11.54
C TYR A 82 -6.42 0.44 10.12
N GLY A 83 -6.31 -0.70 9.43
CA GLY A 83 -6.73 -0.83 8.04
C GLY A 83 -8.25 -0.75 7.85
N GLY A 84 -8.65 -0.30 6.66
CA GLY A 84 -10.04 -0.21 6.23
C GLY A 84 -10.27 -0.88 4.88
N LYS A 85 -11.50 -1.30 4.61
CA LYS A 85 -11.92 -1.85 3.33
C LYS A 85 -12.28 -0.72 2.36
N ILE A 86 -11.79 -0.82 1.13
CA ILE A 86 -12.12 0.10 0.03
C ILE A 86 -12.88 -0.68 -1.03
N ASN A 87 -14.03 -0.16 -1.48
CA ASN A 87 -14.80 -0.77 -2.56
C ASN A 87 -14.00 -0.72 -3.88
N LYS A 88 -14.01 -1.80 -4.67
CA LYS A 88 -13.28 -1.89 -5.94
C LYS A 88 -13.60 -0.72 -6.88
N LYS A 89 -14.90 -0.39 -7.07
CA LYS A 89 -15.35 0.73 -7.92
C LYS A 89 -14.82 2.08 -7.42
N MET A 90 -14.81 2.32 -6.10
CA MET A 90 -14.26 3.57 -5.52
C MET A 90 -12.76 3.68 -5.79
N ARG A 91 -11.99 2.60 -5.59
CA ARG A 91 -10.55 2.57 -5.85
C ARG A 91 -10.22 2.85 -7.32
N ARG A 92 -10.94 2.21 -8.26
CA ARG A 92 -10.77 2.41 -9.71
C ARG A 92 -11.09 3.86 -10.10
N LYS A 93 -12.22 4.39 -9.62
CA LYS A 93 -12.65 5.76 -9.91
C LYS A 93 -11.68 6.81 -9.34
N ALA A 94 -11.17 6.62 -8.12
CA ALA A 94 -10.16 7.50 -7.53
C ALA A 94 -8.83 7.45 -8.31
N LEU A 95 -8.41 6.28 -8.79
CA LEU A 95 -7.23 6.14 -9.65
C LEU A 95 -7.40 6.92 -10.95
N ALA A 96 -8.54 6.76 -11.64
CA ALA A 96 -8.86 7.50 -12.87
C ALA A 96 -8.86 9.02 -12.66
N MET A 97 -9.47 9.48 -11.57
CA MET A 97 -9.50 10.93 -11.24
C MET A 97 -8.09 11.52 -11.08
N VAL A 98 -7.19 10.82 -10.39
CA VAL A 98 -5.81 11.32 -10.20
C VAL A 98 -5.02 11.26 -11.50
N LEU A 99 -5.22 10.21 -12.34
CA LEU A 99 -4.60 10.13 -13.66
C LEU A 99 -5.10 11.26 -14.58
N SER A 100 -6.41 11.55 -14.57
CA SER A 100 -7.01 12.65 -15.33
C SER A 100 -6.43 14.01 -14.92
N ALA A 101 -6.29 14.27 -13.63
CA ALA A 101 -5.68 15.50 -13.14
C ALA A 101 -4.22 15.64 -13.57
N LYS A 102 -3.41 14.56 -13.44
CA LYS A 102 -2.01 14.58 -13.88
C LYS A 102 -1.87 14.80 -15.40
N ALA A 103 -2.78 14.26 -16.19
CA ALA A 103 -2.79 14.46 -17.64
C ALA A 103 -3.13 15.93 -17.96
N ALA A 104 -4.16 16.50 -17.32
CA ALA A 104 -4.56 17.90 -17.49
C ALA A 104 -3.47 18.89 -17.06
N ASP A 105 -2.75 18.60 -15.97
CA ASP A 105 -1.68 19.45 -15.44
C ASP A 105 -0.34 19.28 -16.19
N GLY A 106 -0.27 18.43 -17.23
CA GLY A 106 0.96 18.17 -17.97
C GLY A 106 2.06 17.46 -17.16
N MET A 107 1.66 16.79 -16.06
CA MET A 107 2.57 16.04 -15.19
C MET A 107 2.71 14.56 -15.58
N MET A 108 2.31 14.24 -16.81
CA MET A 108 2.44 12.90 -17.39
C MET A 108 3.20 12.95 -18.70
N VAL A 109 4.16 12.03 -18.88
CA VAL A 109 4.89 11.86 -20.13
C VAL A 109 4.69 10.44 -20.63
N LEU A 110 4.34 10.33 -21.91
CA LEU A 110 4.28 9.08 -22.62
C LEU A 110 5.59 8.82 -23.35
N VAL A 111 6.07 7.58 -23.29
CA VAL A 111 7.23 7.10 -24.06
C VAL A 111 6.83 5.85 -24.83
N ASP A 112 7.44 5.60 -25.95
CA ASP A 112 7.10 4.45 -26.78
C ASP A 112 7.41 3.14 -26.05
N LYS A 113 8.67 2.98 -25.61
CA LYS A 113 9.13 1.79 -24.88
C LYS A 113 10.19 2.13 -23.84
N ILE A 114 10.27 1.30 -22.79
CA ILE A 114 11.33 1.32 -21.78
C ILE A 114 11.89 -0.10 -21.71
N GLU A 115 12.95 -0.37 -22.46
CA GLU A 115 13.60 -1.69 -22.51
C GLU A 115 15.08 -1.53 -22.15
N PHE A 116 15.58 -2.46 -21.34
CA PHE A 116 16.99 -2.49 -20.94
C PHE A 116 17.56 -3.89 -21.13
N ASP A 117 18.56 -4.06 -21.96
CA ASP A 117 19.26 -5.34 -22.18
C ASP A 117 19.96 -5.81 -20.90
N ALA A 118 20.54 -4.87 -20.15
CA ALA A 118 21.20 -5.13 -18.88
C ALA A 118 20.81 -4.11 -17.82
N PRO A 119 20.84 -4.47 -16.52
CA PRO A 119 20.52 -3.56 -15.42
C PRO A 119 21.65 -2.53 -15.23
N LYS A 120 21.48 -1.33 -15.79
CA LYS A 120 22.44 -0.21 -15.70
C LYS A 120 21.75 1.06 -15.22
N THR A 121 22.09 1.53 -14.04
CA THR A 121 21.55 2.77 -13.44
C THR A 121 21.90 4.02 -14.27
N LYS A 122 23.07 4.04 -14.91
CA LYS A 122 23.52 5.15 -15.76
C LYS A 122 22.57 5.41 -16.93
N ILE A 123 22.10 4.36 -17.61
CA ILE A 123 21.18 4.50 -18.75
C ILE A 123 19.84 5.07 -18.30
N MET A 124 19.29 4.53 -17.18
CA MET A 124 18.05 5.03 -16.61
C MET A 124 18.18 6.50 -16.15
N ALA A 125 19.30 6.87 -15.52
CA ALA A 125 19.55 8.24 -15.12
C ALA A 125 19.62 9.20 -16.31
N GLN A 126 20.33 8.83 -17.37
CA GLN A 126 20.40 9.62 -18.62
C GLN A 126 19.03 9.81 -19.28
N MET A 127 18.20 8.76 -19.30
CA MET A 127 16.83 8.84 -19.82
C MET A 127 15.99 9.83 -18.99
N LEU A 128 16.03 9.73 -17.67
CA LEU A 128 15.30 10.63 -16.78
C LEU A 128 15.79 12.09 -16.88
N GLU A 129 17.10 12.31 -17.04
CA GLU A 129 17.66 13.63 -17.27
C GLU A 129 17.24 14.22 -18.62
N ALA A 130 17.18 13.42 -19.67
CA ALA A 130 16.67 13.85 -20.97
C ALA A 130 15.21 14.31 -20.88
N ILE A 131 14.36 13.54 -20.19
CA ILE A 131 12.95 13.89 -19.95
C ILE A 131 12.82 15.19 -19.13
N LYS A 132 13.66 15.37 -18.11
CA LYS A 132 13.68 16.59 -17.28
C LYS A 132 14.09 17.84 -18.09
N LYS A 133 14.93 17.68 -19.10
CA LYS A 133 15.33 18.79 -20.01
C LYS A 133 14.20 19.22 -20.92
N VAL A 134 13.43 18.26 -21.43
CA VAL A 134 12.31 18.54 -22.34
C VAL A 134 11.09 19.12 -21.60
N ASN A 135 10.81 18.62 -20.39
CA ASN A 135 9.63 19.02 -19.62
C ASN A 135 10.00 19.71 -18.30
N GLU A 136 9.68 21.00 -18.20
CA GLU A 136 9.96 21.79 -17.00
C GLU A 136 9.28 21.25 -15.73
N ASN A 137 8.09 20.71 -15.86
CA ASN A 137 7.34 20.10 -14.75
C ASN A 137 8.08 18.93 -14.09
N PHE A 138 8.98 18.27 -14.84
CA PHE A 138 9.77 17.12 -14.37
C PHE A 138 11.09 17.51 -13.69
N LYS A 139 11.50 18.78 -13.72
CA LYS A 139 12.76 19.25 -13.10
C LYS A 139 12.78 19.00 -11.59
N ASN A 140 11.67 19.28 -10.92
CA ASN A 140 11.57 19.19 -9.45
C ASN A 140 10.46 18.22 -9.04
N GLY A 141 10.83 17.16 -8.34
CA GLY A 141 9.87 16.22 -7.75
C GLY A 141 10.17 14.76 -8.05
N LYS A 142 9.45 13.89 -7.37
CA LYS A 142 9.55 12.44 -7.52
C LYS A 142 8.87 12.01 -8.82
N ILE A 143 9.56 11.18 -9.60
CA ILE A 143 9.06 10.60 -10.85
C ILE A 143 8.66 9.16 -10.58
N LEU A 144 7.44 8.80 -10.92
CA LEU A 144 6.95 7.44 -10.91
C LEU A 144 7.02 6.86 -12.33
N VAL A 145 7.75 5.79 -12.51
CA VAL A 145 7.86 5.08 -13.79
C VAL A 145 6.97 3.85 -13.72
N ALA A 146 5.90 3.81 -14.49
CA ALA A 146 4.99 2.69 -14.52
C ALA A 146 5.31 1.77 -15.71
N LEU A 147 5.78 0.57 -15.40
CA LEU A 147 6.14 -0.44 -16.40
C LEU A 147 4.90 -1.27 -16.80
N PRO A 148 4.79 -1.73 -18.06
CA PRO A 148 3.65 -2.52 -18.51
C PRO A 148 3.54 -3.87 -17.77
N GLY A 149 4.70 -4.45 -17.41
CA GLY A 149 4.80 -5.71 -16.69
C GLY A 149 6.04 -5.77 -15.81
N PHE A 150 6.35 -6.96 -15.29
CA PHE A 150 7.54 -7.18 -14.47
C PHE A 150 8.80 -7.25 -15.35
N GLU A 151 9.52 -6.16 -15.41
CA GLU A 151 10.82 -6.04 -16.10
C GLU A 151 11.95 -5.90 -15.08
N LYS A 152 12.61 -6.99 -14.79
CA LYS A 152 13.69 -7.07 -13.79
C LYS A 152 14.79 -6.04 -14.05
N ASN A 153 15.23 -5.89 -15.30
CA ASN A 153 16.32 -4.98 -15.66
C ASN A 153 15.93 -3.51 -15.44
N ALA A 154 14.71 -3.12 -15.81
CA ALA A 154 14.19 -1.76 -15.60
C ALA A 154 14.06 -1.43 -14.10
N ILE A 155 13.51 -2.36 -13.30
CA ILE A 155 13.35 -2.20 -11.85
C ILE A 155 14.72 -2.06 -11.16
N LEU A 156 15.68 -2.93 -11.49
CA LEU A 156 17.03 -2.86 -10.92
C LEU A 156 17.78 -1.59 -11.33
N SER A 157 17.57 -1.10 -12.56
CA SER A 157 18.15 0.15 -13.04
C SER A 157 17.60 1.39 -12.34
N GLY A 158 16.31 1.39 -11.97
CA GLY A 158 15.64 2.55 -11.40
C GLY A 158 15.69 2.63 -9.84
N ARG A 159 15.74 1.49 -9.14
CA ARG A 159 15.56 1.45 -7.68
C ARG A 159 16.59 2.24 -6.85
N ASN A 160 17.80 2.46 -7.40
CA ASN A 160 18.88 3.17 -6.70
C ASN A 160 18.92 4.67 -7.04
N ILE A 161 18.03 5.17 -7.91
CA ILE A 161 18.01 6.57 -8.31
C ILE A 161 17.15 7.35 -7.32
N SER A 162 17.74 8.34 -6.65
CA SER A 162 16.99 9.24 -5.77
C SER A 162 15.95 10.04 -6.58
N GLY A 163 14.71 10.07 -6.09
CA GLY A 163 13.62 10.78 -6.77
C GLY A 163 12.97 10.03 -7.92
N ALA A 164 13.34 8.79 -8.21
CA ALA A 164 12.64 7.92 -9.14
C ALA A 164 12.12 6.67 -8.42
N GLU A 165 10.91 6.25 -8.77
CA GLU A 165 10.31 5.00 -8.29
C GLU A 165 9.76 4.23 -9.47
N THR A 166 10.02 2.93 -9.52
CA THR A 166 9.51 2.05 -10.58
C THR A 166 8.40 1.16 -10.02
N ILE A 167 7.27 1.09 -10.71
CA ILE A 167 6.13 0.26 -10.35
C ILE A 167 5.56 -0.43 -11.59
N GLU A 168 4.97 -1.59 -11.44
CA GLU A 168 4.19 -2.22 -12.51
C GLU A 168 2.85 -1.48 -12.68
N ALA A 169 2.43 -1.21 -13.90
CA ALA A 169 1.16 -0.55 -14.21
C ALA A 169 -0.04 -1.24 -13.55
N ALA A 170 0.00 -2.57 -13.47
CA ALA A 170 -1.02 -3.37 -12.79
C ALA A 170 -1.12 -3.12 -11.26
N LYS A 171 -0.05 -2.63 -10.64
CA LYS A 171 0.03 -2.33 -9.20
C LYS A 171 -0.15 -0.86 -8.86
N LEU A 172 -0.40 -0.01 -9.88
CA LEU A 172 -0.64 1.42 -9.67
C LEU A 172 -1.77 1.65 -8.68
N ASN A 173 -1.55 2.58 -7.78
CA ASN A 173 -2.55 2.99 -6.80
C ASN A 173 -2.57 4.51 -6.61
N THR A 174 -3.66 5.00 -6.05
CA THR A 174 -3.91 6.43 -5.85
C THR A 174 -2.84 7.09 -4.97
N LEU A 175 -2.39 6.41 -3.92
CA LEU A 175 -1.42 6.95 -2.97
C LEU A 175 -0.03 7.14 -3.63
N ASP A 176 0.44 6.18 -4.43
CA ASP A 176 1.73 6.29 -5.11
C ASP A 176 1.72 7.39 -6.17
N LEU A 177 0.58 7.54 -6.89
CA LEU A 177 0.40 8.65 -7.83
C LEU A 177 0.38 10.02 -7.14
N LEU A 178 -0.23 10.14 -5.96
CA LEU A 178 -0.23 11.40 -5.20
C LEU A 178 1.16 11.73 -4.62
N ASN A 179 1.90 10.72 -4.19
CA ASN A 179 3.25 10.89 -3.65
C ASN A 179 4.29 11.26 -4.71
N ALA A 180 4.08 10.85 -5.96
CA ALA A 180 4.92 11.22 -7.07
C ALA A 180 4.37 12.48 -7.76
N LYS A 181 5.22 13.46 -8.06
CA LYS A 181 4.82 14.64 -8.82
C LYS A 181 4.52 14.27 -10.28
N CYS A 182 5.41 13.54 -10.88
CA CYS A 182 5.36 13.22 -12.32
C CYS A 182 5.19 11.72 -12.55
N LEU A 183 4.50 11.39 -13.63
CA LEU A 183 4.25 10.02 -14.07
C LEU A 183 4.86 9.79 -15.46
N LEU A 184 5.67 8.74 -15.59
CA LEU A 184 6.22 8.27 -16.86
C LEU A 184 5.55 6.95 -17.22
N LEU A 185 4.90 6.91 -18.38
CA LEU A 185 4.14 5.76 -18.88
C LEU A 185 4.60 5.36 -20.26
N PRO A 186 5.03 4.11 -20.51
CA PRO A 186 5.14 3.55 -21.85
C PRO A 186 3.75 3.39 -22.48
N ALA A 187 3.67 3.52 -23.82
CA ALA A 187 2.42 3.36 -24.54
C ALA A 187 1.72 2.01 -24.28
N SER A 188 2.50 0.94 -24.07
CA SER A 188 1.98 -0.38 -23.69
C SER A 188 1.35 -0.41 -22.30
N ALA A 189 1.84 0.40 -21.36
CA ALA A 189 1.28 0.47 -19.99
C ALA A 189 -0.08 1.18 -19.94
N VAL A 190 -0.37 2.08 -20.90
CA VAL A 190 -1.67 2.76 -20.99
C VAL A 190 -2.81 1.74 -21.14
N LYS A 191 -2.63 0.72 -21.98
CA LYS A 191 -3.62 -0.36 -22.17
C LYS A 191 -3.88 -1.13 -20.87
N VAL A 192 -2.82 -1.44 -20.12
CA VAL A 192 -2.96 -2.13 -18.82
C VAL A 192 -3.73 -1.28 -17.82
N VAL A 193 -3.46 0.03 -17.78
CA VAL A 193 -4.19 0.96 -16.91
C VAL A 193 -5.67 1.05 -17.33
N GLU A 194 -5.98 1.07 -18.61
CA GLU A 194 -7.34 1.06 -19.13
C GLU A 194 -8.11 -0.19 -18.70
N GLU A 195 -7.52 -1.37 -18.79
CA GLU A 195 -8.13 -2.63 -18.32
C GLU A 195 -8.44 -2.59 -16.82
N ILE A 196 -7.55 -2.01 -16.00
CA ILE A 196 -7.71 -1.93 -14.55
C ILE A 196 -8.83 -0.96 -14.17
N VAL A 197 -8.88 0.20 -14.80
CA VAL A 197 -9.85 1.26 -14.53
C VAL A 197 -11.21 0.93 -15.15
N GLY A 198 -11.21 0.51 -16.42
CA GLY A 198 -12.43 0.21 -17.19
C GLY A 198 -13.23 -0.99 -16.68
N GLY A 199 -12.61 -1.79 -15.79
CA GLY A 199 -13.33 -2.92 -15.20
C GLY A 199 -13.46 -4.10 -16.12
N GLY A 200 -12.43 -4.43 -16.88
CA GLY A 200 -12.32 -5.73 -17.54
C GLY A 200 -12.79 -6.81 -16.58
N GLU A 201 -13.64 -7.68 -17.06
CA GLU A 201 -14.35 -8.73 -16.32
C GLU A 201 -13.48 -9.31 -15.19
N ASP A 202 -14.07 -9.46 -14.01
CA ASP A 202 -13.41 -9.90 -12.76
C ASP A 202 -12.50 -11.14 -12.94
N ASN A 203 -11.39 -11.01 -13.63
CA ASN A 203 -10.28 -11.95 -13.61
C ASN A 203 -9.46 -11.72 -12.33
N ALA A 204 -10.13 -11.86 -11.19
CA ALA A 204 -9.45 -12.21 -9.96
C ALA A 204 -8.86 -13.61 -10.15
N PRO A 205 -7.62 -13.89 -9.69
CA PRO A 205 -7.10 -15.24 -9.67
C PRO A 205 -7.82 -16.06 -8.57
N ALA A 206 -9.09 -16.38 -8.80
CA ALA A 206 -9.91 -17.28 -7.99
C ALA A 206 -9.47 -18.76 -8.14
N ALA A 207 -8.50 -19.06 -9.01
CA ALA A 207 -8.11 -20.41 -9.34
C ALA A 207 -7.24 -21.13 -8.29
N LYS A 208 -6.63 -20.43 -7.33
CA LYS A 208 -5.73 -21.08 -6.35
C LYS A 208 -6.41 -21.47 -5.04
N THR A 209 -7.46 -20.78 -4.63
CA THR A 209 -8.19 -21.09 -3.38
C THR A 209 -9.19 -22.22 -3.55
N ALA A 210 -9.85 -22.32 -4.69
CA ALA A 210 -10.78 -23.42 -4.97
C ALA A 210 -10.10 -24.79 -5.14
N LYS A 211 -8.89 -24.85 -5.72
CA LYS A 211 -8.11 -26.09 -5.80
C LYS A 211 -7.61 -26.56 -4.43
N ARG A 212 -7.27 -25.65 -3.51
CA ARG A 212 -6.85 -26.00 -2.15
C ARG A 212 -8.00 -26.52 -1.28
N ALA A 213 -9.21 -25.94 -1.41
CA ALA A 213 -10.40 -26.42 -0.70
C ALA A 213 -10.84 -27.79 -1.19
N LYS A 214 -10.89 -28.02 -2.51
CA LYS A 214 -11.22 -29.33 -3.09
C LYS A 214 -10.20 -30.44 -2.73
N SER A 215 -8.90 -30.13 -2.66
CA SER A 215 -7.87 -31.09 -2.26
C SER A 215 -7.91 -31.42 -0.76
N ALA A 216 -8.30 -30.47 0.10
CA ALA A 216 -8.45 -30.69 1.55
C ALA A 216 -9.68 -31.55 1.86
N VAL A 217 -10.78 -31.36 1.15
CA VAL A 217 -12.00 -32.20 1.27
C VAL A 217 -11.74 -33.62 0.76
N ALA A 218 -11.08 -33.78 -0.40
CA ALA A 218 -10.72 -35.08 -0.95
C ALA A 218 -9.78 -35.89 -0.01
N ARG A 219 -8.82 -35.22 0.65
CA ARG A 219 -7.96 -35.86 1.66
C ARG A 219 -8.69 -36.28 2.94
N LYS A 220 -9.74 -35.53 3.37
CA LYS A 220 -10.58 -35.92 4.50
C LYS A 220 -11.43 -37.14 4.17
N ILE A 221 -12.05 -37.19 2.97
CA ILE A 221 -12.86 -38.32 2.52
C ILE A 221 -12.01 -39.61 2.40
N ALA A 222 -10.80 -39.49 1.84
CA ALA A 222 -9.87 -40.66 1.71
C ALA A 222 -9.36 -41.16 3.05
N LYS A 223 -9.33 -40.36 4.12
CA LYS A 223 -8.98 -40.82 5.48
C LYS A 223 -10.13 -41.51 6.21
N VAL A 224 -11.37 -41.21 5.88
CA VAL A 224 -12.56 -41.86 6.47
C VAL A 224 -12.84 -43.20 5.81
N ALA A 225 -12.50 -43.37 4.54
CA ALA A 225 -12.67 -44.65 3.81
C ALA A 225 -11.61 -45.70 4.10
N LYS A 226 -10.56 -45.39 4.89
CA LYS A 226 -9.50 -46.32 5.31
C LYS A 226 -9.57 -46.69 6.79
N LYS A 227 -10.65 -46.37 7.47
CA LYS A 227 -11.03 -46.86 8.80
C LYS A 227 -12.27 -47.74 8.71
#